data_34c52cc4b8f0420045e4c97851b7538b
#
_entry.id   34c52cc4b8f0420045e4c97851b7538b
#
_cell.length_a   1.000
_cell.length_b   1.000
_cell.length_c   1.000
_cell.angle_alpha   90.00
_cell.angle_beta   90.00
_cell.angle_gamma   90.00
#
_symmetry.space_group_name_H-M   'P 1'
#
loop_
_entity.id
_entity.type
_entity.pdbx_description
1 polymer ?
#
loop_
_entity_poly.entity_id
_entity_poly.type
_entity_poly.pdbx_seq_one_letter_code
_entity_poly.pdbx_strand_id
1 'polypeptide(L)'
;VKQEMLFDRCTWDDDYKQITQTIRKELLELAHVSEKDYTTVLLQGSGTFGVESVISSVIPQDGCLLLLSNGAYGERIASMCRYHHIACVHITQDYDKIPDKHKAEEALKKHPEITHIAMIHSETTTGILNDIRSIGELSRKYQKVFIVDAMSSFGGVDIPVREWHIDFLISSANKCIQGVPGFSFIIAKRSQLLASKGCARSLSLDLYDQWDGMEKDGKW
;
A
#
# COMPACT_ATOMS: atom_id res chain seq x y z
N VAL A 1 2.11 17.50 19.31
CA VAL A 1 0.90 16.92 18.69
C VAL A 1 -0.36 17.49 19.33
N LYS A 2 -0.62 17.27 20.65
CA LYS A 2 -1.87 17.73 21.30
C LYS A 2 -2.08 19.25 21.23
N GLN A 3 -1.03 20.04 21.30
CA GLN A 3 -1.12 21.50 21.19
C GLN A 3 -1.56 21.94 19.79
N GLU A 4 -1.05 21.30 18.75
CA GLU A 4 -1.44 21.58 17.36
C GLU A 4 -2.90 21.23 17.07
N MET A 5 -3.47 20.26 17.79
CA MET A 5 -4.88 19.89 17.66
C MET A 5 -5.86 20.95 18.21
N LEU A 6 -5.36 21.98 18.90
CA LEU A 6 -6.16 23.10 19.40
C LEU A 6 -6.36 24.22 18.36
N PHE A 7 -5.66 24.14 17.23
CA PHE A 7 -5.79 25.11 16.14
C PHE A 7 -6.70 24.58 15.06
N ASP A 8 -7.77 25.31 14.77
CA ASP A 8 -8.61 25.04 13.62
C ASP A 8 -7.86 25.38 12.33
N ARG A 9 -7.87 24.48 11.38
CA ARG A 9 -7.31 24.68 10.04
C ARG A 9 -8.35 24.34 8.98
N CYS A 10 -8.54 25.26 8.05
CA CYS A 10 -9.39 25.01 6.90
C CYS A 10 -8.59 24.34 5.78
N THR A 11 -9.18 23.33 5.14
CA THR A 11 -8.53 22.62 4.02
C THR A 11 -8.25 23.50 2.79
N TRP A 12 -8.82 24.70 2.75
CA TRP A 12 -8.56 25.71 1.71
C TRP A 12 -7.42 26.67 2.05
N ASP A 13 -6.96 26.69 3.30
CA ASP A 13 -5.87 27.55 3.73
C ASP A 13 -4.54 27.10 3.12
N ASP A 14 -3.69 28.04 2.76
CA ASP A 14 -2.38 27.76 2.18
C ASP A 14 -1.47 27.01 3.17
N ASP A 15 -1.56 27.33 4.45
CA ASP A 15 -0.84 26.63 5.51
C ASP A 15 -1.19 25.13 5.55
N TYR A 16 -2.49 24.80 5.43
CA TYR A 16 -2.93 23.41 5.41
C TYR A 16 -2.39 22.68 4.20
N LYS A 17 -2.48 23.31 3.02
CA LYS A 17 -1.94 22.74 1.77
C LYS A 17 -0.44 22.53 1.87
N GLN A 18 0.31 23.49 2.42
CA GLN A 18 1.75 23.38 2.61
C GLN A 18 2.11 22.22 3.55
N ILE A 19 1.40 22.06 4.66
CA ILE A 19 1.57 20.92 5.59
C ILE A 19 1.33 19.60 4.84
N THR A 20 0.23 19.51 4.09
CA THR A 20 -0.09 18.31 3.31
C THR A 20 1.02 17.96 2.32
N GLN A 21 1.53 18.92 1.56
CA GLN A 21 2.61 18.68 0.59
C GLN A 21 3.94 18.33 1.30
N THR A 22 4.22 18.94 2.44
CA THR A 22 5.40 18.60 3.25
C THR A 22 5.35 17.16 3.75
N ILE A 23 4.22 16.72 4.29
CA ILE A 23 4.02 15.32 4.71
C ILE A 23 4.24 14.37 3.54
N ARG A 24 3.67 14.66 2.38
CA ARG A 24 3.85 13.83 1.17
C ARG A 24 5.31 13.67 0.80
N LYS A 25 6.06 14.77 0.82
CA LYS A 25 7.49 14.79 0.48
C LYS A 25 8.33 14.02 1.51
N GLU A 26 8.16 14.29 2.80
CA GLU A 26 8.91 13.62 3.87
C GLU A 26 8.68 12.10 3.89
N LEU A 27 7.47 11.64 3.57
CA LEU A 27 7.17 10.22 3.44
C LEU A 27 7.89 9.57 2.25
N LEU A 28 8.10 10.29 1.14
CA LEU A 28 8.91 9.81 0.01
C LEU A 28 10.41 9.76 0.37
N GLU A 29 10.91 10.74 1.10
CA GLU A 29 12.29 10.75 1.58
C GLU A 29 12.54 9.54 2.51
N LEU A 30 11.60 9.26 3.42
CA LEU A 30 11.66 8.10 4.32
C LEU A 30 11.62 6.76 3.57
N ALA A 31 10.99 6.73 2.40
CA ALA A 31 10.90 5.55 1.51
C ALA A 31 12.07 5.41 0.54
N HIS A 32 13.05 6.32 0.58
CA HIS A 32 14.20 6.38 -0.34
C HIS A 32 13.79 6.51 -1.82
N VAL A 33 12.74 7.29 -2.10
CA VAL A 33 12.25 7.51 -3.46
C VAL A 33 12.09 8.99 -3.77
N SER A 34 12.13 9.33 -5.07
CA SER A 34 11.94 10.70 -5.55
C SER A 34 10.51 10.96 -6.05
N GLU A 35 10.08 12.20 -5.97
CA GLU A 35 8.78 12.67 -6.51
C GLU A 35 8.65 12.46 -8.03
N LYS A 36 9.76 12.28 -8.74
CA LYS A 36 9.75 12.00 -10.17
C LYS A 36 9.10 10.66 -10.49
N ASP A 37 9.39 9.63 -9.70
CA ASP A 37 8.97 8.25 -9.97
C ASP A 37 7.84 7.79 -9.06
N TYR A 38 7.71 8.41 -7.87
CA TYR A 38 6.72 8.04 -6.85
C TYR A 38 5.91 9.24 -6.38
N THR A 39 4.80 8.95 -5.74
CA THR A 39 3.97 9.95 -5.07
C THR A 39 3.41 9.37 -3.78
N THR A 40 3.01 10.24 -2.87
CA THR A 40 2.29 9.84 -1.64
C THR A 40 0.83 10.25 -1.76
N VAL A 41 -0.09 9.31 -1.56
CA VAL A 41 -1.53 9.57 -1.50
C VAL A 41 -1.97 9.43 -0.04
N LEU A 42 -2.58 10.48 0.51
CA LEU A 42 -3.16 10.47 1.84
C LEU A 42 -4.64 10.11 1.77
N LEU A 43 -5.10 9.25 2.67
CA LEU A 43 -6.49 8.82 2.77
C LEU A 43 -6.99 8.98 4.19
N GLN A 44 -8.16 9.57 4.35
CA GLN A 44 -8.85 9.59 5.64
C GLN A 44 -9.28 8.18 6.04
N GLY A 45 -9.15 7.87 7.32
CA GLY A 45 -9.52 6.58 7.86
C GLY A 45 -8.36 5.76 8.40
N SER A 46 -8.65 4.53 8.80
CA SER A 46 -7.65 3.62 9.36
C SER A 46 -6.75 3.04 8.27
N GLY A 47 -5.66 2.38 8.68
CA GLY A 47 -4.82 1.62 7.75
C GLY A 47 -5.60 0.59 6.92
N THR A 48 -6.68 0.01 7.47
CA THR A 48 -7.56 -0.91 6.73
C THR A 48 -8.20 -0.23 5.51
N PHE A 49 -8.60 1.04 5.63
CA PHE A 49 -9.12 1.83 4.49
C PHE A 49 -8.06 2.01 3.41
N GLY A 50 -6.81 2.28 3.81
CA GLY A 50 -5.68 2.37 2.86
C GLY A 50 -5.43 1.07 2.11
N VAL A 51 -5.43 -0.07 2.82
CA VAL A 51 -5.28 -1.39 2.20
C VAL A 51 -6.43 -1.67 1.24
N GLU A 52 -7.69 -1.44 1.67
CA GLU A 52 -8.86 -1.68 0.83
C GLU A 52 -8.89 -0.75 -0.38
N SER A 53 -8.49 0.52 -0.23
CA SER A 53 -8.34 1.46 -1.34
C SER A 53 -7.39 0.91 -2.41
N VAL A 54 -6.19 0.46 -2.03
CA VAL A 54 -5.23 -0.12 -2.98
C VAL A 54 -5.81 -1.37 -3.63
N ILE A 55 -6.27 -2.35 -2.86
CA ILE A 55 -6.77 -3.63 -3.38
C ILE A 55 -7.97 -3.43 -4.33
N SER A 56 -8.90 -2.54 -3.97
CA SER A 56 -10.12 -2.31 -4.76
C SER A 56 -9.95 -1.40 -5.95
N SER A 57 -8.88 -0.58 -6.02
CA SER A 57 -8.73 0.42 -7.06
C SER A 57 -7.54 0.23 -8.01
N VAL A 58 -6.52 -0.57 -7.64
CA VAL A 58 -5.36 -0.74 -8.54
C VAL A 58 -5.39 -2.02 -9.36
N ILE A 59 -6.17 -3.03 -8.93
CA ILE A 59 -6.28 -4.30 -9.64
C ILE A 59 -7.38 -4.19 -10.70
N PRO A 60 -7.07 -4.40 -12.01
CA PRO A 60 -8.07 -4.35 -13.07
C PRO A 60 -9.22 -5.34 -12.86
N GLN A 61 -10.34 -5.16 -13.57
CA GLN A 61 -11.52 -6.04 -13.44
C GLN A 61 -11.22 -7.49 -13.81
N ASP A 62 -10.33 -7.71 -14.76
CA ASP A 62 -9.83 -9.00 -15.23
C ASP A 62 -8.49 -9.42 -14.55
N GLY A 63 -8.03 -8.62 -13.59
CA GLY A 63 -6.78 -8.87 -12.86
C GLY A 63 -6.92 -9.97 -11.81
N CYS A 64 -5.81 -10.62 -11.48
CA CYS A 64 -5.71 -11.64 -10.45
C CYS A 64 -4.60 -11.28 -9.46
N LEU A 65 -4.90 -11.39 -8.16
CA LEU A 65 -3.96 -11.16 -7.08
C LEU A 65 -3.32 -12.48 -6.62
N LEU A 66 -1.99 -12.55 -6.58
CA LEU A 66 -1.29 -13.53 -5.73
C LEU A 66 -1.12 -12.94 -4.34
N LEU A 67 -1.76 -13.53 -3.36
CA LEU A 67 -1.67 -13.12 -1.95
C LEU A 67 -0.83 -14.12 -1.17
N LEU A 68 0.21 -13.59 -0.50
CA LEU A 68 1.05 -14.36 0.42
C LEU A 68 0.71 -13.95 1.85
N SER A 69 0.23 -14.87 2.68
CA SER A 69 -0.18 -14.58 4.05
C SER A 69 0.34 -15.59 5.06
N ASN A 70 0.62 -15.10 6.27
CA ASN A 70 0.98 -15.88 7.44
C ASN A 70 0.35 -15.30 8.73
N GLY A 71 -0.82 -14.67 8.60
CA GLY A 71 -1.53 -14.11 9.74
C GLY A 71 -2.83 -13.40 9.38
N ALA A 72 -3.45 -12.80 10.40
CA ALA A 72 -4.80 -12.24 10.33
C ALA A 72 -4.93 -11.07 9.33
N TYR A 73 -3.88 -10.28 9.13
CA TYR A 73 -3.93 -9.14 8.20
C TYR A 73 -3.89 -9.60 6.74
N GLY A 74 -3.12 -10.65 6.43
CA GLY A 74 -3.19 -11.30 5.12
C GLY A 74 -4.57 -11.90 4.85
N GLU A 75 -5.19 -12.59 5.82
CA GLU A 75 -6.56 -13.11 5.71
C GLU A 75 -7.60 -12.01 5.48
N ARG A 76 -7.36 -10.81 6.02
CA ARG A 76 -8.21 -9.64 5.76
C ARG A 76 -8.14 -9.21 4.31
N ILE A 77 -6.95 -9.19 3.69
CA ILE A 77 -6.81 -8.91 2.26
C ILE A 77 -7.56 -9.95 1.42
N ALA A 78 -7.47 -11.23 1.78
CA ALA A 78 -8.25 -12.29 1.11
C ALA A 78 -9.77 -12.03 1.22
N SER A 79 -10.22 -11.51 2.37
CA SER A 79 -11.63 -11.13 2.56
C SER A 79 -12.02 -9.94 1.70
N MET A 80 -11.17 -8.92 1.55
CA MET A 80 -11.39 -7.80 0.64
C MET A 80 -11.49 -8.28 -0.82
N CYS A 81 -10.61 -9.19 -1.25
CA CYS A 81 -10.69 -9.77 -2.59
C CYS A 81 -12.04 -10.46 -2.84
N ARG A 82 -12.53 -11.24 -1.87
CA ARG A 82 -13.86 -11.88 -1.97
C ARG A 82 -14.99 -10.85 -2.06
N TYR A 83 -14.93 -9.83 -1.21
CA TYR A 83 -15.95 -8.77 -1.16
C TYR A 83 -16.02 -7.97 -2.46
N HIS A 84 -14.88 -7.64 -3.04
CA HIS A 84 -14.76 -6.87 -4.28
C HIS A 84 -14.74 -7.75 -5.54
N HIS A 85 -14.99 -9.06 -5.43
CA HIS A 85 -14.97 -10.02 -6.55
C HIS A 85 -13.68 -10.00 -7.35
N ILE A 86 -12.53 -9.86 -6.67
CA ILE A 86 -11.20 -9.90 -7.27
C ILE A 86 -10.71 -11.35 -7.28
N ALA A 87 -10.30 -11.86 -8.43
CA ALA A 87 -9.66 -13.16 -8.53
C ALA A 87 -8.38 -13.19 -7.67
N CYS A 88 -8.23 -14.22 -6.83
CA CYS A 88 -7.13 -14.30 -5.87
C CYS A 88 -6.59 -15.72 -5.77
N VAL A 89 -5.32 -15.88 -6.08
CA VAL A 89 -4.53 -17.07 -5.74
C VAL A 89 -3.94 -16.82 -4.36
N HIS A 90 -4.44 -17.50 -3.35
CA HIS A 90 -4.06 -17.28 -1.97
C HIS A 90 -3.16 -18.40 -1.46
N ILE A 91 -1.92 -18.06 -1.12
CA ILE A 91 -0.96 -18.96 -0.49
C ILE A 91 -0.87 -18.59 1.00
N THR A 92 -1.38 -19.47 1.84
CA THR A 92 -1.27 -19.35 3.29
C THR A 92 -0.07 -20.12 3.80
N GLN A 93 0.57 -19.57 4.82
CA GLN A 93 1.62 -20.21 5.59
C GLN A 93 1.22 -20.24 7.06
N ASP A 94 1.77 -21.17 7.83
CA ASP A 94 1.57 -21.19 9.28
C ASP A 94 2.02 -19.84 9.89
N TYR A 95 1.37 -19.42 10.96
CA TYR A 95 1.60 -18.12 11.60
C TYR A 95 3.03 -17.92 12.11
N ASP A 96 3.76 -18.99 12.36
CA ASP A 96 5.16 -19.00 12.83
C ASP A 96 6.19 -19.10 11.70
N LYS A 97 5.76 -19.05 10.44
CA LYS A 97 6.62 -19.21 9.25
C LYS A 97 6.52 -18.03 8.30
N ILE A 98 7.64 -17.71 7.67
CA ILE A 98 7.70 -16.74 6.58
C ILE A 98 7.13 -17.36 5.30
N PRO A 99 6.34 -16.63 4.50
CA PRO A 99 5.87 -17.08 3.20
C PRO A 99 7.00 -17.55 2.27
N ASP A 100 6.80 -18.72 1.66
CA ASP A 100 7.84 -19.40 0.87
C ASP A 100 7.92 -18.81 -0.54
N LYS A 101 9.09 -18.23 -0.89
CA LYS A 101 9.41 -17.69 -2.21
C LYS A 101 9.25 -18.72 -3.34
N HIS A 102 9.59 -19.97 -3.09
CA HIS A 102 9.48 -21.04 -4.11
C HIS A 102 8.03 -21.34 -4.44
N LYS A 103 7.15 -21.43 -3.43
CA LYS A 103 5.70 -21.58 -3.65
C LYS A 103 5.11 -20.39 -4.39
N ALA A 104 5.56 -19.17 -4.10
CA ALA A 104 5.15 -17.98 -4.81
C ALA A 104 5.58 -18.06 -6.30
N GLU A 105 6.81 -18.47 -6.58
CA GLU A 105 7.29 -18.62 -7.95
C GLU A 105 6.56 -19.74 -8.72
N GLU A 106 6.28 -20.87 -8.08
CA GLU A 106 5.47 -21.95 -8.67
C GLU A 106 4.07 -21.47 -9.04
N ALA A 107 3.43 -20.68 -8.14
CA ALA A 107 2.12 -20.08 -8.42
C ALA A 107 2.16 -19.15 -9.64
N LEU A 108 3.19 -18.29 -9.73
CA LEU A 108 3.36 -17.39 -10.88
C LEU A 108 3.56 -18.13 -12.21
N LYS A 109 4.22 -19.29 -12.18
CA LYS A 109 4.37 -20.16 -13.37
C LYS A 109 3.07 -20.86 -13.74
N LYS A 110 2.30 -21.30 -12.75
CA LYS A 110 1.06 -22.05 -12.93
C LYS A 110 -0.13 -21.16 -13.31
N HIS A 111 -0.11 -19.91 -12.86
CA HIS A 111 -1.19 -18.94 -12.98
C HIS A 111 -0.71 -17.69 -13.73
N PRO A 112 -0.58 -17.75 -15.08
CA PRO A 112 -0.11 -16.61 -15.88
C PRO A 112 -1.06 -15.41 -15.81
N GLU A 113 -2.33 -15.61 -15.45
CA GLU A 113 -3.35 -14.58 -15.24
C GLU A 113 -3.06 -13.67 -14.03
N ILE A 114 -2.16 -14.04 -13.11
CA ILE A 114 -1.76 -13.18 -11.99
C ILE A 114 -1.16 -11.89 -12.54
N THR A 115 -1.69 -10.75 -12.09
CA THR A 115 -1.24 -9.41 -12.46
C THR A 115 -0.53 -8.71 -11.31
N HIS A 116 -0.95 -9.00 -10.07
CA HIS A 116 -0.50 -8.35 -8.86
C HIS A 116 -0.05 -9.36 -7.81
N ILE A 117 0.88 -8.96 -6.95
CA ILE A 117 1.31 -9.73 -5.77
C ILE A 117 1.10 -8.84 -4.55
N ALA A 118 0.53 -9.37 -3.48
CA ALA A 118 0.39 -8.66 -2.21
C ALA A 118 0.96 -9.47 -1.05
N MET A 119 1.54 -8.77 -0.07
CA MET A 119 2.15 -9.34 1.11
C MET A 119 2.17 -8.35 2.27
N ILE A 120 2.04 -8.85 3.49
CA ILE A 120 2.29 -8.08 4.71
C ILE A 120 3.79 -8.09 5.01
N HIS A 121 4.41 -6.93 5.28
CA HIS A 121 5.82 -6.86 5.67
C HIS A 121 6.02 -7.31 7.13
N SER A 122 5.30 -6.72 8.07
CA SER A 122 5.33 -7.12 9.48
C SER A 122 3.96 -7.58 9.91
N GLU A 123 3.79 -8.91 10.04
CA GLU A 123 2.52 -9.48 10.47
C GLU A 123 2.34 -9.22 11.98
N THR A 124 1.45 -8.33 12.32
CA THR A 124 1.24 -7.86 13.69
C THR A 124 0.76 -8.97 14.63
N THR A 125 0.04 -9.96 14.10
CA THR A 125 -0.48 -11.08 14.89
C THR A 125 0.64 -11.89 15.54
N THR A 126 1.80 -11.98 14.87
CA THR A 126 2.93 -12.83 15.29
C THR A 126 4.21 -12.04 15.53
N GLY A 127 4.31 -10.83 15.02
CA GLY A 127 5.54 -10.02 15.05
C GLY A 127 6.60 -10.45 14.02
N ILE A 128 6.26 -11.36 13.11
CA ILE A 128 7.20 -11.84 12.08
C ILE A 128 7.39 -10.77 11.02
N LEU A 129 8.65 -10.52 10.70
CA LEU A 129 9.06 -9.68 9.56
C LEU A 129 9.25 -10.57 8.33
N ASN A 130 8.40 -10.39 7.33
CA ASN A 130 8.40 -11.17 6.11
C ASN A 130 9.42 -10.65 5.09
N ASP A 131 9.99 -11.55 4.27
CA ASP A 131 10.99 -11.20 3.26
C ASP A 131 10.35 -10.60 1.99
N ILE A 132 9.94 -9.33 2.10
CA ILE A 132 9.36 -8.60 0.97
C ILE A 132 10.40 -8.29 -0.13
N ARG A 133 11.69 -8.23 0.19
CA ARG A 133 12.76 -8.02 -0.79
C ARG A 133 12.80 -9.15 -1.82
N SER A 134 12.84 -10.39 -1.36
CA SER A 134 12.86 -11.55 -2.26
C SER A 134 11.59 -11.66 -3.13
N ILE A 135 10.44 -11.26 -2.60
CA ILE A 135 9.18 -11.25 -3.36
C ILE A 135 9.17 -10.09 -4.36
N GLY A 136 9.75 -8.94 -4.02
CA GLY A 136 9.94 -7.83 -4.96
C GLY A 136 10.83 -8.19 -6.15
N GLU A 137 11.91 -8.96 -5.92
CA GLU A 137 12.74 -9.52 -7.01
C GLU A 137 11.92 -10.46 -7.92
N LEU A 138 11.02 -11.27 -7.33
CA LEU A 138 10.09 -12.11 -8.08
C LEU A 138 9.10 -11.28 -8.88
N SER A 139 8.50 -10.27 -8.28
CA SER A 139 7.54 -9.39 -8.96
C SER A 139 8.17 -8.75 -10.20
N ARG A 140 9.41 -8.25 -10.07
CA ARG A 140 10.17 -7.71 -11.19
C ARG A 140 10.44 -8.77 -12.27
N LYS A 141 10.91 -9.97 -11.86
CA LYS A 141 11.22 -11.07 -12.79
C LYS A 141 10.01 -11.45 -13.64
N TYR A 142 8.82 -11.49 -13.03
CA TYR A 142 7.57 -11.88 -13.68
C TYR A 142 6.73 -10.69 -14.14
N GLN A 143 7.26 -9.46 -14.05
CA GLN A 143 6.58 -8.22 -14.46
C GLN A 143 5.21 -8.05 -13.82
N LYS A 144 5.11 -8.33 -12.51
CA LYS A 144 3.89 -8.19 -11.72
C LYS A 144 3.98 -6.93 -10.84
N VAL A 145 2.84 -6.30 -10.60
CA VAL A 145 2.73 -5.16 -9.67
C VAL A 145 2.85 -5.67 -8.24
N PHE A 146 3.69 -5.03 -7.43
CA PHE A 146 3.93 -5.46 -6.05
C PHE A 146 3.33 -4.49 -5.03
N ILE A 147 2.43 -5.00 -4.20
CA ILE A 147 1.71 -4.31 -3.14
C ILE A 147 2.22 -4.81 -1.79
N VAL A 148 2.66 -3.89 -0.94
CA VAL A 148 3.16 -4.21 0.40
C VAL A 148 2.35 -3.47 1.46
N ASP A 149 1.72 -4.21 2.35
CA ASP A 149 1.22 -3.67 3.60
C ASP A 149 2.38 -3.59 4.61
N ALA A 150 2.88 -2.38 4.82
CA ALA A 150 3.94 -2.07 5.77
C ALA A 150 3.41 -1.31 7.00
N MET A 151 2.16 -1.57 7.38
CA MET A 151 1.44 -0.85 8.43
C MET A 151 2.21 -0.81 9.75
N SER A 152 2.76 -1.92 10.16
CA SER A 152 3.46 -2.07 11.45
C SER A 152 4.98 -1.95 11.35
N SER A 153 5.53 -1.64 10.18
CA SER A 153 6.98 -1.62 9.97
C SER A 153 7.52 -0.32 9.36
N PHE A 154 6.76 0.34 8.48
CA PHE A 154 7.25 1.56 7.83
C PHE A 154 7.48 2.70 8.83
N GLY A 155 8.67 3.27 8.81
CA GLY A 155 9.15 4.25 9.79
C GLY A 155 9.84 3.64 11.01
N GLY A 156 9.71 2.33 11.23
CA GLY A 156 10.44 1.59 12.27
C GLY A 156 11.48 0.63 11.71
N VAL A 157 11.30 0.21 10.47
CA VAL A 157 12.26 -0.60 9.70
C VAL A 157 12.55 0.14 8.40
N ASP A 158 13.81 0.16 8.01
CA ASP A 158 14.24 0.77 6.75
C ASP A 158 13.73 -0.05 5.56
N ILE A 159 12.99 0.61 4.64
CA ILE A 159 12.38 -0.01 3.47
C ILE A 159 12.72 0.81 2.23
N PRO A 160 13.79 0.48 1.50
CA PRO A 160 14.12 1.14 0.25
C PRO A 160 13.15 0.69 -0.86
N VAL A 161 12.02 1.37 -0.98
CA VAL A 161 10.85 1.01 -1.79
C VAL A 161 11.22 0.74 -3.24
N ARG A 162 12.07 1.60 -3.83
CA ARG A 162 12.52 1.44 -5.22
C ARG A 162 13.43 0.21 -5.41
N GLU A 163 14.37 0.04 -4.50
CA GLU A 163 15.35 -1.06 -4.57
C GLU A 163 14.67 -2.42 -4.44
N TRP A 164 13.64 -2.49 -3.58
CA TRP A 164 12.86 -3.71 -3.37
C TRP A 164 11.68 -3.86 -4.32
N HIS A 165 11.62 -3.03 -5.38
CA HIS A 165 10.64 -3.11 -6.46
C HIS A 165 9.18 -3.03 -5.99
N ILE A 166 8.92 -2.27 -4.93
CA ILE A 166 7.56 -2.07 -4.40
C ILE A 166 6.88 -1.00 -5.23
N ASP A 167 5.70 -1.32 -5.80
CA ASP A 167 4.90 -0.37 -6.58
C ASP A 167 3.90 0.39 -5.71
N PHE A 168 3.34 -0.27 -4.69
CA PHE A 168 2.44 0.33 -3.69
C PHE A 168 2.84 -0.12 -2.29
N LEU A 169 3.24 0.82 -1.45
CA LEU A 169 3.48 0.58 -0.02
C LEU A 169 2.42 1.31 0.78
N ILE A 170 1.77 0.60 1.71
CA ILE A 170 0.66 1.10 2.51
C ILE A 170 1.08 1.19 3.97
N SER A 171 0.80 2.33 4.61
CA SER A 171 1.01 2.49 6.05
C SER A 171 0.03 3.52 6.65
N SER A 172 0.16 3.83 7.92
CA SER A 172 -0.70 4.78 8.63
C SER A 172 0.07 5.64 9.62
N ALA A 173 -0.49 6.81 9.92
CA ALA A 173 0.15 7.79 10.78
C ALA A 173 0.36 7.31 12.23
N ASN A 174 -0.53 6.49 12.76
CA ASN A 174 -0.57 6.10 14.18
C ASN A 174 0.27 4.86 14.55
N LYS A 175 1.10 4.39 13.65
CA LYS A 175 2.02 3.26 13.89
C LYS A 175 3.44 3.77 14.12
N CYS A 176 4.43 3.24 13.46
CA CYS A 176 5.84 3.64 13.66
C CYS A 176 6.12 5.11 13.30
N ILE A 177 5.28 5.75 12.51
CA ILE A 177 5.33 7.22 12.27
C ILE A 177 5.01 8.04 13.54
N GLN A 178 4.34 7.43 14.54
CA GLN A 178 4.02 8.04 15.84
C GLN A 178 3.14 9.31 15.76
N GLY A 179 2.35 9.41 14.70
CA GLY A 179 1.33 10.44 14.53
C GLY A 179 0.01 10.09 15.21
N VAL A 180 -0.99 10.93 15.01
CA VAL A 180 -2.36 10.67 15.49
C VAL A 180 -3.07 9.68 14.58
N PRO A 181 -4.00 8.85 15.13
CA PRO A 181 -4.90 8.07 14.29
C PRO A 181 -5.82 9.01 13.49
N GLY A 182 -6.23 8.57 12.31
CA GLY A 182 -7.18 9.32 11.48
C GLY A 182 -6.86 9.28 9.99
N PHE A 183 -5.63 8.93 9.60
CA PHE A 183 -5.30 8.76 8.20
C PHE A 183 -4.29 7.65 7.94
N SER A 184 -4.41 7.05 6.77
CA SER A 184 -3.45 6.16 6.14
C SER A 184 -2.80 6.86 4.96
N PHE A 185 -1.70 6.31 4.48
CA PHE A 185 -1.03 6.83 3.30
C PHE A 185 -0.48 5.69 2.45
N ILE A 186 -0.39 5.97 1.17
CA ILE A 186 0.13 5.05 0.18
C ILE A 186 1.29 5.72 -0.57
N ILE A 187 2.46 5.10 -0.54
CA ILE A 187 3.57 5.46 -1.41
C ILE A 187 3.40 4.65 -2.69
N ALA A 188 3.08 5.34 -3.77
CA ALA A 188 2.70 4.74 -5.03
C ALA A 188 3.68 5.12 -6.15
N LYS A 189 4.09 4.14 -6.94
CA LYS A 189 4.83 4.38 -8.18
C LYS A 189 3.91 5.04 -9.19
N ARG A 190 4.27 6.24 -9.65
CA ARG A 190 3.42 7.07 -10.52
C ARG A 190 2.92 6.33 -11.76
N SER A 191 3.79 5.55 -12.42
CA SER A 191 3.39 4.80 -13.62
C SER A 191 2.31 3.75 -13.34
N GLN A 192 2.37 3.07 -12.19
CA GLN A 192 1.36 2.08 -11.80
C GLN A 192 0.06 2.73 -11.33
N LEU A 193 0.17 3.85 -10.61
CA LEU A 193 -1.01 4.63 -10.20
C LEU A 193 -1.76 5.20 -11.43
N LEU A 194 -1.05 5.73 -12.42
CA LEU A 194 -1.65 6.20 -13.68
C LEU A 194 -2.32 5.05 -14.45
N ALA A 195 -1.69 3.88 -14.48
CA ALA A 195 -2.26 2.70 -15.14
C ALA A 195 -3.52 2.16 -14.45
N SER A 196 -3.74 2.48 -13.16
CA SER A 196 -4.92 2.03 -12.41
C SER A 196 -6.16 2.90 -12.61
N LYS A 197 -6.08 3.97 -13.38
CA LYS A 197 -7.23 4.85 -13.66
C LYS A 197 -8.41 4.05 -14.21
N GLY A 198 -9.56 4.17 -13.53
CA GLY A 198 -10.80 3.49 -13.93
C GLY A 198 -10.90 2.03 -13.48
N CYS A 199 -9.94 1.52 -12.70
CA CYS A 199 -10.00 0.17 -12.14
C CYS A 199 -10.81 0.10 -10.83
N ALA A 200 -11.11 1.23 -10.20
CA ALA A 200 -11.73 1.29 -8.89
C ALA A 200 -13.12 0.63 -8.84
N ARG A 201 -13.37 -0.10 -7.75
CA ARG A 201 -14.64 -0.75 -7.42
C ARG A 201 -15.45 0.04 -6.37
N SER A 202 -14.90 1.15 -5.90
CA SER A 202 -15.50 2.04 -4.91
C SER A 202 -15.21 3.49 -5.29
N LEU A 203 -16.23 4.35 -5.22
CA LEU A 203 -16.06 5.78 -5.48
C LEU A 203 -15.18 6.45 -4.40
N SER A 204 -15.46 6.16 -3.12
CA SER A 204 -14.78 6.83 -1.99
C SER A 204 -13.36 6.32 -1.72
N LEU A 205 -13.01 5.15 -2.26
CA LEU A 205 -11.70 4.52 -2.08
C LEU A 205 -10.90 4.46 -3.38
N ASP A 206 -11.29 5.23 -4.40
CA ASP A 206 -10.50 5.34 -5.65
C ASP A 206 -9.19 6.08 -5.38
N LEU A 207 -8.10 5.31 -5.38
CA LEU A 207 -6.77 5.84 -5.10
C LEU A 207 -6.29 6.83 -6.18
N TYR A 208 -6.67 6.58 -7.44
CA TYR A 208 -6.31 7.48 -8.54
C TYR A 208 -7.03 8.83 -8.40
N ASP A 209 -8.33 8.83 -8.17
CA ASP A 209 -9.13 10.06 -8.03
C ASP A 209 -8.70 10.86 -6.80
N GLN A 210 -8.38 10.19 -5.69
CA GLN A 210 -7.83 10.84 -4.51
C GLN A 210 -6.50 11.54 -4.82
N TRP A 211 -5.60 10.85 -5.50
CA TRP A 211 -4.32 11.42 -5.94
C TRP A 211 -4.50 12.60 -6.90
N ASP A 212 -5.36 12.45 -7.90
CA ASP A 212 -5.62 13.50 -8.91
C ASP A 212 -6.17 14.79 -8.26
N GLY A 213 -7.06 14.62 -7.27
CA GLY A 213 -7.55 15.74 -6.45
C GLY A 213 -6.42 16.42 -5.67
N MET A 214 -5.55 15.65 -5.01
CA MET A 214 -4.41 16.20 -4.26
C MET A 214 -3.39 16.93 -5.16
N GLU A 215 -3.16 16.45 -6.37
CA GLU A 215 -2.26 17.12 -7.33
C GLU A 215 -2.87 18.45 -7.84
N LYS A 216 -4.19 18.52 -8.01
CA LYS A 216 -4.89 19.74 -8.50
C LYS A 216 -5.02 20.80 -7.41
N ASP A 217 -5.43 20.41 -6.22
CA ASP A 217 -5.84 21.33 -5.16
C ASP A 217 -4.77 21.53 -4.08
N GLY A 218 -3.78 20.66 -4.01
CA GLY A 218 -2.72 20.67 -3.00
C GLY A 218 -3.16 20.23 -1.60
N LYS A 219 -4.41 19.77 -1.44
CA LYS A 219 -5.03 19.32 -0.18
C LYS A 219 -5.49 17.87 -0.26
N TRP A 220 -5.94 17.31 0.86
CA TRP A 220 -6.51 15.95 0.95
C TRP A 220 -7.78 15.95 1.78
#